data_82ea40892a2e02d682679eaecb5e8594
#
_entry.id   82ea40892a2e02d682679eaecb5e8594
#
_cell.length_a   1.000
_cell.length_b   1.000
_cell.length_c   1.000
_cell.angle_alpha   90.00
_cell.angle_beta   90.00
_cell.angle_gamma   90.00
#
_symmetry.space_group_name_H-M   'P 1'
#
loop_
_entity.id
_entity.type
_entity.pdbx_description
1 polymer ?
#
loop_
_entity_poly.entity_id
_entity_poly.type
_entity_poly.pdbx_seq_one_letter_code
_entity_poly.pdbx_strand_id
1 'polypeptide(L)'
;GKIAVEVHRYTDRYPTASLDRIYQEVSLSGLNKGLVPIEFNGVAVNTASDDYNAFYIFSHLFHHFLINGLGMRHLSDWMLFLHSRGEFIDKDSLKNILESLDMLEPWQDFGCVLVTYLGMPAEEFPFYESSRGHKAPKIVERILDEGNFGQERGVYKNRGRIYILNKARAMGAHIGRSFGL
;
A
#
# COMPACT_ATOMS: atom_id res chain seq x y z
N GLY A 1 -10.85 26.17 13.64
CA GLY A 1 -9.55 25.50 13.75
C GLY A 1 -8.77 25.69 12.46
N LYS A 2 -7.44 25.72 12.54
CA LYS A 2 -6.59 25.74 11.34
C LYS A 2 -6.50 24.32 10.79
N ILE A 3 -6.76 24.13 9.50
CA ILE A 3 -6.55 22.87 8.80
C ILE A 3 -5.10 22.88 8.30
N ALA A 4 -4.31 21.89 8.71
CA ALA A 4 -2.98 21.69 8.14
C ALA A 4 -3.12 20.96 6.79
N VAL A 5 -2.49 21.51 5.76
CA VAL A 5 -2.42 20.89 4.43
C VAL A 5 -0.94 20.60 4.17
N GLU A 6 -0.63 19.33 3.90
CA GLU A 6 0.70 18.89 3.48
C GLU A 6 0.74 18.76 1.97
N VAL A 7 1.73 19.38 1.36
CA VAL A 7 1.99 19.26 -0.09
C VAL A 7 3.28 18.50 -0.30
N HIS A 8 3.18 17.32 -0.90
CA HIS A 8 4.32 16.47 -1.19
C HIS A 8 4.72 16.57 -2.65
N ARG A 9 6.01 16.75 -2.92
CA ARG A 9 6.56 16.70 -4.29
C ARG A 9 6.49 15.27 -4.87
N TYR A 10 6.61 14.26 -4.00
CA TYR A 10 6.55 12.84 -4.34
C TYR A 10 5.56 12.17 -3.41
N THR A 11 4.77 11.25 -3.93
CA THR A 11 3.82 10.48 -3.13
C THR A 11 4.52 9.52 -2.17
N ASP A 12 5.64 8.93 -2.60
CA ASP A 12 6.54 8.11 -1.80
C ASP A 12 7.92 8.01 -2.46
N ARG A 13 8.88 7.33 -1.81
CA ARG A 13 10.24 7.09 -2.31
C ARG A 13 10.63 5.64 -2.07
N TYR A 14 11.19 5.00 -3.10
CA TYR A 14 11.65 3.63 -3.05
C TYR A 14 13.17 3.55 -2.80
N PRO A 15 13.67 2.42 -2.21
CA PRO A 15 15.05 2.35 -1.70
C PRO A 15 16.11 2.25 -2.77
N THR A 16 15.78 1.68 -3.92
CA THR A 16 16.69 1.57 -5.04
C THR A 16 16.35 2.61 -6.10
N ALA A 17 17.36 3.18 -6.75
CA ALA A 17 17.13 4.19 -7.78
C ALA A 17 16.30 3.66 -8.97
N SER A 18 16.41 2.36 -9.27
CA SER A 18 15.62 1.72 -10.35
C SER A 18 14.14 1.65 -9.99
N LEU A 19 13.79 1.11 -8.80
CA LEU A 19 12.41 1.02 -8.34
C LEU A 19 11.82 2.41 -8.08
N ASP A 20 12.60 3.34 -7.52
CA ASP A 20 12.14 4.71 -7.32
C ASP A 20 11.77 5.38 -8.65
N ARG A 21 12.57 5.19 -9.70
CA ARG A 21 12.24 5.69 -11.04
C ARG A 21 10.94 5.10 -11.57
N ILE A 22 10.78 3.78 -11.52
CA ILE A 22 9.56 3.10 -11.97
C ILE A 22 8.35 3.62 -11.18
N TYR A 23 8.47 3.74 -9.85
CA TYR A 23 7.41 4.26 -9.01
C TYR A 23 7.02 5.70 -9.36
N GLN A 24 8.00 6.57 -9.62
CA GLN A 24 7.72 7.95 -10.06
C GLN A 24 7.05 7.99 -11.43
N GLU A 25 7.48 7.15 -12.38
CA GLU A 25 6.86 7.03 -13.70
C GLU A 25 5.41 6.55 -13.61
N VAL A 26 5.12 5.52 -12.80
CA VAL A 26 3.78 5.03 -12.51
C VAL A 26 2.92 6.13 -11.87
N SER A 27 3.46 6.81 -10.85
CA SER A 27 2.74 7.88 -10.14
C SER A 27 2.41 9.06 -11.05
N LEU A 28 3.36 9.52 -11.86
CA LEU A 28 3.13 10.59 -12.83
C LEU A 28 2.13 10.18 -13.90
N SER A 29 2.20 8.94 -14.38
CA SER A 29 1.25 8.42 -15.36
C SER A 29 -0.17 8.35 -14.78
N GLY A 30 -0.32 7.80 -13.57
CA GLY A 30 -1.61 7.69 -12.88
C GLY A 30 -2.25 9.04 -12.59
N LEU A 31 -1.43 10.04 -12.21
CA LEU A 31 -1.92 11.38 -11.90
C LEU A 31 -2.17 12.26 -13.15
N ASN A 32 -1.51 11.98 -14.30
CA ASN A 32 -1.61 12.84 -15.49
C ASN A 32 -2.48 12.26 -16.60
N LYS A 33 -2.60 10.94 -16.72
CA LYS A 33 -3.27 10.29 -17.85
C LYS A 33 -4.63 9.69 -17.53
N GLY A 34 -4.98 9.51 -16.28
CA GLY A 34 -6.15 8.79 -15.85
C GLY A 34 -7.10 9.59 -14.95
N LEU A 35 -7.09 10.92 -15.02
CA LEU A 35 -7.98 11.71 -14.18
C LEU A 35 -9.45 11.47 -14.58
N VAL A 36 -10.22 11.00 -13.59
CA VAL A 36 -11.66 10.73 -13.72
C VAL A 36 -12.43 11.81 -12.95
N PRO A 37 -13.35 12.53 -13.59
CA PRO A 37 -14.18 13.50 -12.87
C PRO A 37 -15.18 12.75 -11.97
N ILE A 38 -15.24 13.15 -10.71
CA ILE A 38 -16.27 12.76 -9.76
C ILE A 38 -17.00 13.99 -9.26
N GLU A 39 -18.26 13.83 -8.90
CA GLU A 39 -19.01 14.89 -8.24
C GLU A 39 -18.93 14.72 -6.72
N PHE A 40 -18.49 15.75 -6.04
CA PHE A 40 -18.46 15.81 -4.59
C PHE A 40 -19.17 17.08 -4.11
N ASN A 41 -20.31 16.91 -3.43
CA ASN A 41 -21.13 18.03 -2.94
C ASN A 41 -21.48 19.07 -4.04
N GLY A 42 -21.81 18.62 -5.24
CA GLY A 42 -22.14 19.51 -6.37
C GLY A 42 -20.93 20.16 -7.05
N VAL A 43 -19.71 19.78 -6.69
CA VAL A 43 -18.48 20.26 -7.31
C VAL A 43 -17.79 19.11 -8.04
N ALA A 44 -17.45 19.33 -9.32
CA ALA A 44 -16.65 18.38 -10.07
C ALA A 44 -15.18 18.41 -9.59
N VAL A 45 -14.68 17.25 -9.19
CA VAL A 45 -13.29 17.07 -8.73
C VAL A 45 -12.66 15.97 -9.57
N ASN A 46 -11.43 16.18 -10.04
CA ASN A 46 -10.68 15.15 -10.73
C ASN A 46 -9.98 14.23 -9.72
N THR A 47 -10.13 12.93 -9.90
CA THR A 47 -9.41 11.88 -9.16
C THR A 47 -8.63 11.01 -10.11
N ALA A 48 -7.66 10.26 -9.60
CA ALA A 48 -6.94 9.27 -10.39
C ALA A 48 -7.88 8.07 -10.75
N SER A 49 -7.47 7.25 -11.72
CA SER A 49 -8.19 6.03 -12.10
C SER A 49 -8.30 5.03 -10.94
N ASP A 50 -9.28 4.13 -10.99
CA ASP A 50 -9.52 3.17 -9.90
C ASP A 50 -8.37 2.16 -9.74
N ASP A 51 -7.73 1.74 -10.84
CA ASP A 51 -6.54 0.88 -10.81
C ASP A 51 -5.34 1.56 -10.13
N TYR A 52 -5.09 2.84 -10.46
CA TYR A 52 -4.04 3.59 -9.79
C TYR A 52 -4.37 3.86 -8.31
N ASN A 53 -5.61 4.20 -7.99
CA ASN A 53 -6.04 4.41 -6.60
C ASN A 53 -5.93 3.13 -5.77
N ALA A 54 -6.31 1.97 -6.32
CA ALA A 54 -6.14 0.67 -5.67
C ALA A 54 -4.68 0.40 -5.32
N PHE A 55 -3.79 0.61 -6.29
CA PHE A 55 -2.34 0.51 -6.10
C PHE A 55 -1.83 1.51 -5.06
N TYR A 56 -2.21 2.80 -5.19
CA TYR A 56 -1.69 3.86 -4.33
C TYR A 56 -2.08 3.66 -2.86
N ILE A 57 -3.34 3.32 -2.58
CA ILE A 57 -3.80 3.04 -1.23
C ILE A 57 -3.00 1.87 -0.64
N PHE A 58 -2.79 0.79 -1.41
CA PHE A 58 -1.97 -0.34 -0.97
C PHE A 58 -0.51 0.03 -0.76
N SER A 59 0.11 0.71 -1.70
CA SER A 59 1.52 1.12 -1.60
C SER A 59 1.75 1.98 -0.35
N HIS A 60 0.83 2.89 -0.06
CA HIS A 60 0.88 3.75 1.12
C HIS A 60 0.74 2.96 2.44
N LEU A 61 -0.26 2.07 2.54
CA LEU A 61 -0.41 1.24 3.73
C LEU A 61 0.77 0.27 3.92
N PHE A 62 1.31 -0.27 2.84
CA PHE A 62 2.46 -1.16 2.88
C PHE A 62 3.73 -0.42 3.33
N HIS A 63 3.92 0.82 2.88
CA HIS A 63 4.98 1.70 3.39
C HIS A 63 4.86 1.91 4.91
N HIS A 64 3.65 2.21 5.40
CA HIS A 64 3.40 2.32 6.84
C HIS A 64 3.73 1.02 7.58
N PHE A 65 3.28 -0.12 7.07
CA PHE A 65 3.59 -1.42 7.65
C PHE A 65 5.08 -1.68 7.76
N LEU A 66 5.88 -1.25 6.78
CA LEU A 66 7.34 -1.47 6.80
C LEU A 66 8.07 -0.55 7.77
N ILE A 67 7.57 0.67 8.01
CA ILE A 67 8.37 1.75 8.61
C ILE A 67 7.79 2.32 9.90
N ASN A 68 6.49 2.60 9.91
CA ASN A 68 5.86 3.43 10.94
C ASN A 68 4.87 2.67 11.82
N GLY A 69 4.58 1.41 11.50
CA GLY A 69 3.43 0.69 12.03
C GLY A 69 2.14 1.01 11.27
N LEU A 70 1.27 0.02 11.17
CA LEU A 70 0.01 0.05 10.44
C LEU A 70 -1.16 -0.16 11.39
N GLY A 71 -2.17 0.69 11.33
CA GLY A 71 -3.43 0.47 12.05
C GLY A 71 -4.44 -0.30 11.20
N MET A 72 -5.31 -1.07 11.85
CA MET A 72 -6.39 -1.84 11.19
C MET A 72 -7.29 -0.96 10.30
N ARG A 73 -7.44 0.32 10.64
CA ARG A 73 -8.21 1.28 9.84
C ARG A 73 -7.72 1.35 8.39
N HIS A 74 -6.41 1.37 8.14
CA HIS A 74 -5.88 1.44 6.77
C HIS A 74 -6.26 0.22 5.94
N LEU A 75 -6.30 -0.97 6.58
CA LEU A 75 -6.78 -2.18 5.93
C LEU A 75 -8.28 -2.10 5.60
N SER A 76 -9.07 -1.57 6.54
CA SER A 76 -10.51 -1.39 6.33
C SER A 76 -10.80 -0.38 5.22
N ASP A 77 -10.08 0.74 5.18
CA ASP A 77 -10.23 1.76 4.15
C ASP A 77 -9.89 1.17 2.75
N TRP A 78 -8.81 0.37 2.66
CA TRP A 78 -8.44 -0.32 1.42
C TRP A 78 -9.48 -1.38 1.01
N MET A 79 -9.95 -2.19 1.96
CA MET A 79 -10.99 -3.19 1.71
C MET A 79 -12.28 -2.54 1.18
N LEU A 80 -12.73 -1.45 1.82
CA LEU A 80 -13.94 -0.73 1.41
C LEU A 80 -13.77 -0.11 0.01
N PHE A 81 -12.58 0.38 -0.32
CA PHE A 81 -12.29 0.86 -1.67
C PHE A 81 -12.40 -0.28 -2.69
N LEU A 82 -11.75 -1.43 -2.45
CA LEU A 82 -11.82 -2.58 -3.35
C LEU A 82 -13.25 -3.12 -3.49
N HIS A 83 -14.00 -3.21 -2.39
CA HIS A 83 -15.40 -3.62 -2.41
C HIS A 83 -16.28 -2.67 -3.25
N SER A 84 -16.12 -1.36 -3.07
CA SER A 84 -16.98 -0.36 -3.73
C SER A 84 -16.56 -0.05 -5.17
N ARG A 85 -15.28 -0.24 -5.53
CA ARG A 85 -14.72 0.15 -6.82
C ARG A 85 -14.13 -0.99 -7.62
N GLY A 86 -14.13 -2.22 -7.09
CA GLY A 86 -13.46 -3.38 -7.68
C GLY A 86 -13.88 -3.70 -9.13
N GLU A 87 -15.15 -3.46 -9.48
CA GLU A 87 -15.67 -3.66 -10.83
C GLU A 87 -15.11 -2.66 -11.88
N PHE A 88 -14.67 -1.49 -11.44
CA PHE A 88 -14.13 -0.42 -12.30
C PHE A 88 -12.60 -0.50 -12.43
N ILE A 89 -11.94 -1.38 -11.66
CA ILE A 89 -10.49 -1.54 -11.69
C ILE A 89 -10.08 -2.25 -13.00
N ASP A 90 -9.25 -1.58 -13.79
CA ASP A 90 -8.52 -2.24 -14.87
C ASP A 90 -7.48 -3.20 -14.28
N LYS A 91 -7.82 -4.51 -14.27
CA LYS A 91 -7.00 -5.55 -13.64
C LYS A 91 -5.67 -5.73 -14.36
N ASP A 92 -5.61 -5.55 -15.67
CA ASP A 92 -4.36 -5.69 -16.43
C ASP A 92 -3.42 -4.52 -16.11
N SER A 93 -3.94 -3.30 -16.07
CA SER A 93 -3.20 -2.11 -15.64
C SER A 93 -2.67 -2.27 -14.21
N LEU A 94 -3.53 -2.65 -13.26
CA LEU A 94 -3.15 -2.86 -11.87
C LEU A 94 -2.07 -3.95 -11.74
N LYS A 95 -2.23 -5.08 -12.45
CA LYS A 95 -1.26 -6.17 -12.42
C LYS A 95 0.12 -5.73 -12.93
N ASN A 96 0.15 -5.03 -14.05
CA ASN A 96 1.39 -4.49 -14.62
C ASN A 96 2.10 -3.54 -13.65
N ILE A 97 1.35 -2.68 -12.95
CA ILE A 97 1.90 -1.79 -11.92
C ILE A 97 2.52 -2.61 -10.78
N LEU A 98 1.78 -3.57 -10.22
CA LEU A 98 2.24 -4.40 -9.10
C LEU A 98 3.47 -5.23 -9.47
N GLU A 99 3.50 -5.83 -10.65
CA GLU A 99 4.64 -6.63 -11.13
C GLU A 99 5.88 -5.76 -11.39
N SER A 100 5.73 -4.58 -11.98
CA SER A 100 6.85 -3.67 -12.25
C SER A 100 7.57 -3.18 -11.00
N LEU A 101 6.88 -3.21 -9.86
CA LEU A 101 7.38 -2.76 -8.55
C LEU A 101 7.66 -3.90 -7.57
N ASP A 102 7.60 -5.17 -8.01
CA ASP A 102 7.73 -6.36 -7.16
C ASP A 102 6.71 -6.37 -5.99
N MET A 103 5.51 -5.83 -6.22
CA MET A 103 4.48 -5.68 -5.19
C MET A 103 3.33 -6.69 -5.30
N LEU A 104 3.29 -7.56 -6.32
CA LEU A 104 2.21 -8.51 -6.50
C LEU A 104 2.14 -9.51 -5.33
N GLU A 105 3.26 -10.04 -4.88
CA GLU A 105 3.28 -10.94 -3.73
C GLU A 105 2.85 -10.27 -2.42
N PRO A 106 3.38 -9.10 -2.04
CA PRO A 106 2.85 -8.37 -0.88
C PRO A 106 1.36 -8.05 -0.98
N TRP A 107 0.88 -7.67 -2.17
CA TRP A 107 -0.54 -7.44 -2.43
C TRP A 107 -1.38 -8.68 -2.08
N GLN A 108 -0.98 -9.86 -2.56
CA GLN A 108 -1.66 -11.13 -2.28
C GLN A 108 -1.56 -11.52 -0.80
N ASP A 109 -0.41 -11.31 -0.15
CA ASP A 109 -0.22 -11.58 1.28
C ASP A 109 -1.22 -10.79 2.14
N PHE A 110 -1.38 -9.49 1.83
CA PHE A 110 -2.34 -8.61 2.50
C PHE A 110 -3.80 -8.92 2.09
N GLY A 111 -4.02 -9.37 0.85
CA GLY A 111 -5.32 -9.88 0.42
C GLY A 111 -5.80 -11.04 1.28
N CYS A 112 -4.90 -11.97 1.63
CA CYS A 112 -5.22 -13.04 2.58
C CYS A 112 -5.59 -12.50 3.97
N VAL A 113 -5.03 -11.38 4.40
CA VAL A 113 -5.46 -10.72 5.66
C VAL A 113 -6.89 -10.20 5.53
N LEU A 114 -7.23 -9.50 4.44
CA LEU A 114 -8.58 -8.98 4.23
C LEU A 114 -9.63 -10.10 4.21
N VAL A 115 -9.34 -11.16 3.47
CA VAL A 115 -10.29 -12.30 3.34
C VAL A 115 -10.43 -13.05 4.66
N THR A 116 -9.32 -13.37 5.34
CA THR A 116 -9.35 -14.24 6.52
C THR A 116 -9.82 -13.51 7.79
N TYR A 117 -9.45 -12.25 7.97
CA TYR A 117 -9.66 -11.53 9.23
C TYR A 117 -10.67 -10.40 9.16
N LEU A 118 -10.91 -9.84 7.97
CA LEU A 118 -11.89 -8.75 7.79
C LEU A 118 -13.15 -9.20 7.03
N GLY A 119 -13.19 -10.45 6.54
CA GLY A 119 -14.38 -11.02 5.92
C GLY A 119 -14.64 -10.53 4.49
N MET A 120 -13.63 -10.04 3.79
CA MET A 120 -13.75 -9.71 2.38
C MET A 120 -14.03 -10.97 1.54
N PRO A 121 -15.03 -10.98 0.63
CA PRO A 121 -15.20 -12.08 -0.30
C PRO A 121 -13.95 -12.27 -1.17
N ALA A 122 -13.46 -13.51 -1.30
CA ALA A 122 -12.23 -13.79 -2.04
C ALA A 122 -12.32 -13.40 -3.52
N GLU A 123 -13.50 -13.51 -4.11
CA GLU A 123 -13.78 -13.15 -5.49
C GLU A 123 -13.76 -11.64 -5.76
N GLU A 124 -13.91 -10.82 -4.73
CA GLU A 124 -13.83 -9.37 -4.83
C GLU A 124 -12.39 -8.84 -4.75
N PHE A 125 -11.46 -9.68 -4.23
CA PHE A 125 -10.06 -9.27 -4.11
C PHE A 125 -9.28 -9.57 -5.40
N PRO A 126 -8.77 -8.53 -6.12
CA PRO A 126 -8.01 -8.74 -7.34
C PRO A 126 -6.75 -9.58 -7.10
N PHE A 127 -6.58 -10.65 -7.88
CA PHE A 127 -5.42 -11.58 -7.82
C PHE A 127 -5.30 -12.33 -6.49
N TYR A 128 -6.43 -12.64 -5.84
CA TYR A 128 -6.41 -13.44 -4.63
C TYR A 128 -5.68 -14.77 -4.83
N GLU A 129 -4.78 -15.09 -3.90
CA GLU A 129 -3.99 -16.31 -3.94
C GLU A 129 -4.01 -17.00 -2.56
N SER A 130 -4.86 -18.01 -2.44
CA SER A 130 -5.11 -18.69 -1.16
C SER A 130 -3.88 -19.39 -0.57
N SER A 131 -2.94 -19.85 -1.43
CA SER A 131 -1.70 -20.49 -0.99
C SER A 131 -0.82 -19.59 -0.13
N ARG A 132 -1.01 -18.28 -0.22
CA ARG A 132 -0.27 -17.28 0.57
C ARG A 132 -0.86 -17.02 1.96
N GLY A 133 -1.99 -17.63 2.27
CA GLY A 133 -2.70 -17.45 3.55
C GLY A 133 -1.87 -17.77 4.81
N HIS A 134 -0.83 -18.59 4.68
CA HIS A 134 0.10 -18.93 5.78
C HIS A 134 0.86 -17.72 6.36
N LYS A 135 0.94 -16.61 5.63
CA LYS A 135 1.60 -15.37 6.08
C LYS A 135 0.67 -14.44 6.86
N ALA A 136 -0.64 -14.52 6.62
CA ALA A 136 -1.63 -13.62 7.19
C ALA A 136 -1.58 -13.53 8.73
N PRO A 137 -1.43 -14.63 9.52
CA PRO A 137 -1.34 -14.54 10.97
C PRO A 137 -0.18 -13.65 11.45
N LYS A 138 1.00 -13.77 10.84
CA LYS A 138 2.18 -12.98 11.22
C LYS A 138 2.04 -11.50 10.86
N ILE A 139 1.35 -11.20 9.75
CA ILE A 139 1.06 -9.81 9.35
C ILE A 139 0.12 -9.18 10.37
N VAL A 140 -0.96 -9.89 10.75
CA VAL A 140 -1.93 -9.40 11.74
C VAL A 140 -1.27 -9.22 13.10
N GLU A 141 -0.50 -10.21 13.59
CA GLU A 141 0.24 -10.12 14.84
C GLU A 141 1.11 -8.85 14.87
N ARG A 142 1.87 -8.61 13.81
CA ARG A 142 2.71 -7.41 13.71
C ARG A 142 1.90 -6.12 13.71
N ILE A 143 0.76 -6.07 13.00
CA ILE A 143 -0.13 -4.90 12.98
C ILE A 143 -0.68 -4.61 14.39
N LEU A 144 -1.12 -5.63 15.10
CA LEU A 144 -1.64 -5.49 16.47
C LEU A 144 -0.55 -5.09 17.46
N ASP A 145 0.64 -5.61 17.30
CA ASP A 145 1.80 -5.34 18.15
C ASP A 145 2.36 -3.93 17.99
N GLU A 146 2.49 -3.45 16.75
CA GLU A 146 3.08 -2.15 16.45
C GLU A 146 2.05 -1.01 16.58
N GLY A 147 0.76 -1.32 16.43
CA GLY A 147 -0.33 -0.35 16.52
C GLY A 147 -0.24 0.76 15.45
N ASN A 148 -1.12 1.75 15.59
CA ASN A 148 -1.14 2.89 14.69
C ASN A 148 0.07 3.79 14.95
N PHE A 149 0.99 3.86 13.99
CA PHE A 149 2.24 4.66 14.04
C PHE A 149 3.25 4.27 15.14
N GLY A 150 3.20 3.06 15.67
CA GLY A 150 4.14 2.61 16.71
C GLY A 150 4.14 3.48 17.98
N GLN A 151 3.03 4.17 18.26
CA GLN A 151 2.93 5.18 19.31
C GLN A 151 3.12 4.61 20.73
N GLU A 152 2.79 3.34 20.94
CA GLU A 152 2.82 2.75 22.29
C GLU A 152 4.21 2.34 22.78
N ARG A 153 5.19 2.15 21.88
CA ARG A 153 6.52 1.64 22.28
C ARG A 153 7.64 2.66 22.38
N GLY A 154 7.39 3.95 22.29
CA GLY A 154 8.44 4.96 22.40
C GLY A 154 9.54 4.87 21.33
N VAL A 155 9.32 4.13 20.26
CA VAL A 155 10.26 3.87 19.15
C VAL A 155 10.64 5.17 18.43
N TYR A 156 9.85 6.23 18.60
CA TYR A 156 10.11 7.53 18.02
C TYR A 156 11.28 8.32 18.63
N LYS A 157 11.86 7.87 19.76
CA LYS A 157 12.95 8.60 20.42
C LYS A 157 14.32 8.51 19.73
N ASN A 158 14.50 7.57 18.78
CA ASN A 158 15.78 7.40 18.08
C ASN A 158 15.64 7.45 16.56
N ARG A 159 15.09 8.54 16.00
CA ARG A 159 15.06 8.82 14.56
C ARG A 159 16.41 9.26 14.00
N GLY A 160 17.49 8.54 14.32
CA GLY A 160 18.81 8.75 13.78
C GLY A 160 19.19 7.69 12.72
N ARG A 161 20.50 7.48 12.53
CA ARG A 161 21.12 6.51 11.62
C ARG A 161 20.48 5.10 11.65
N ILE A 162 19.92 4.67 12.80
CA ILE A 162 19.28 3.37 12.99
C ILE A 162 17.97 3.27 12.19
N TYR A 163 17.21 4.35 12.04
CA TYR A 163 16.00 4.39 11.23
C TYR A 163 16.29 4.11 9.74
N ILE A 164 17.33 4.75 9.20
CA ILE A 164 17.76 4.55 7.80
C ILE A 164 18.26 3.11 7.59
N LEU A 165 19.00 2.56 8.55
CA LEU A 165 19.51 1.19 8.50
C LEU A 165 18.40 0.15 8.62
N ASN A 166 17.40 0.37 9.46
CA ASN A 166 16.24 -0.52 9.58
C ASN A 166 15.34 -0.43 8.35
N LYS A 167 15.17 0.76 7.78
CA LYS A 167 14.52 0.97 6.50
C LYS A 167 15.22 0.20 5.39
N ALA A 168 16.52 0.34 5.26
CA ALA A 168 17.32 -0.38 4.26
C ALA A 168 17.33 -1.91 4.50
N ARG A 169 17.35 -2.38 5.76
CA ARG A 169 17.27 -3.80 6.10
C ARG A 169 15.91 -4.42 5.83
N ALA A 170 14.82 -3.75 6.20
CA ALA A 170 13.46 -4.23 5.94
C ALA A 170 13.19 -4.36 4.43
N MET A 171 13.66 -3.40 3.65
CA MET A 171 13.53 -3.37 2.20
C MET A 171 14.49 -4.33 1.51
N GLY A 172 15.74 -4.47 1.98
CA GLY A 172 16.71 -5.43 1.48
C GLY A 172 16.35 -6.88 1.80
N ALA A 173 15.75 -7.15 2.96
CA ALA A 173 15.27 -8.47 3.34
C ALA A 173 14.02 -8.90 2.51
N HIS A 174 13.26 -7.95 1.99
CA HIS A 174 12.14 -8.23 1.11
C HIS A 174 12.63 -8.58 -0.30
N ILE A 175 13.55 -7.79 -0.82
CA ILE A 175 14.23 -8.04 -2.11
C ILE A 175 14.99 -9.37 -2.08
N GLY A 176 15.74 -9.66 -1.02
CA GLY A 176 16.51 -10.91 -0.89
C GLY A 176 15.67 -12.18 -0.81
N ARG A 177 14.43 -12.10 -0.31
CA ARG A 177 13.50 -13.24 -0.30
C ARG A 177 12.76 -13.46 -1.62
N SER A 178 12.55 -12.40 -2.41
CA SER A 178 11.96 -12.51 -3.74
C SER A 178 12.94 -13.09 -4.77
N PHE A 179 14.26 -13.00 -4.51
CA PHE A 179 15.29 -13.51 -5.41
C PHE A 179 15.93 -14.83 -4.96
N GLY A 180 15.43 -15.50 -3.89
CA GLY A 180 15.86 -16.87 -3.54
C GLY A 180 17.32 -17.00 -3.12
N LEU A 181 17.89 -15.99 -2.42
CA LEU A 181 19.18 -16.06 -1.76
C LEU A 181 19.05 -16.23 -0.26
#